data_3e708d2bc431e360d853f177c1599322
#
_entry.id   3e708d2bc431e360d853f177c1599322
#
_cell.length_a   1.000
_cell.length_b   1.000
_cell.length_c   1.000
_cell.angle_alpha   90.00
_cell.angle_beta   90.00
_cell.angle_gamma   90.00
#
_symmetry.space_group_name_H-M   'P 1'
#
loop_
_entity.id
_entity.type
_entity.pdbx_description
1 polymer ?
#
loop_
_entity_poly.entity_id
_entity_poly.type
_entity_poly.pdbx_seq_one_letter_code
_entity_poly.pdbx_strand_id
1 'polypeptide(L)'
;MDSVLPQGVGQFERSDIISFQWKYFRFLSWTNWNPSIELFTIKASKMLWLGQTSNSMCPRLTIRFVTGIVAVLAAAAFQGSLWGAGDWEEEALLLYNSGSPEINDLRARSTGNERLKLYARALGQLHVQPMREENALLAKETFDILFESNPNDQVGMASAYYLARINHKHLDQPDLEAVRSAYRYIFESYPSRFFGELAFVKYLLIELYNEESTQSVSNRIASLEMLGDKLTIPDMIRAYHRAVGDAYLGYELSKKKAYEHLKVAYEIKSSVPETQVELMLTVAELAEFLGEKDVAIAALQDFLKAANGDDRRGEVVLRIAALNSK
;
A
#
# COMPACT_ATOMS: atom_id res chain seq x y z
N MET A 1 -28.41 47.38 28.97
CA MET A 1 -28.16 47.13 27.52
C MET A 1 -27.26 45.93 27.46
N ASP A 2 -27.86 44.73 27.47
CA ASP A 2 -27.17 43.46 27.53
C ASP A 2 -27.00 42.94 26.09
N SER A 3 -25.74 42.79 25.68
CA SER A 3 -25.37 42.20 24.38
C SER A 3 -25.27 40.67 24.50
N VAL A 4 -26.27 39.99 23.98
CA VAL A 4 -26.30 38.53 23.83
C VAL A 4 -25.36 38.12 22.73
N LEU A 5 -24.31 37.33 23.04
CA LEU A 5 -23.47 36.63 22.08
C LEU A 5 -24.16 35.33 21.64
N PRO A 6 -24.11 34.94 20.39
CA PRO A 6 -24.68 33.66 19.94
C PRO A 6 -23.75 32.50 20.36
N GLN A 7 -24.27 31.61 21.19
CA GLN A 7 -23.74 30.28 21.44
C GLN A 7 -24.11 29.39 20.25
N GLY A 8 -23.13 28.78 19.63
CA GLY A 8 -23.36 27.78 18.57
C GLY A 8 -22.13 27.43 17.72
N VAL A 9 -21.00 27.14 18.39
CA VAL A 9 -19.94 26.39 17.71
C VAL A 9 -19.94 25.01 18.34
N GLY A 10 -20.44 24.02 17.60
CA GLY A 10 -20.46 22.63 18.02
C GLY A 10 -19.02 22.17 18.31
N GLN A 11 -18.83 21.71 19.55
CA GLN A 11 -17.65 20.97 19.93
C GLN A 11 -17.66 19.65 19.13
N PHE A 12 -16.80 19.57 18.10
CA PHE A 12 -16.42 18.28 17.54
C PHE A 12 -15.68 17.51 18.63
N GLU A 13 -16.25 16.40 19.07
CA GLU A 13 -15.63 15.56 20.09
C GLU A 13 -14.35 14.93 19.54
N ARG A 14 -13.29 14.90 20.36
CA ARG A 14 -12.01 14.22 20.08
C ARG A 14 -12.16 12.77 19.59
N SER A 15 -13.29 12.13 19.92
CA SER A 15 -13.66 10.78 19.48
C SER A 15 -13.79 10.64 17.96
N ASP A 16 -14.22 11.67 17.24
CA ASP A 16 -14.46 11.61 15.80
C ASP A 16 -13.14 11.69 15.01
N ILE A 17 -12.18 12.48 15.49
CA ILE A 17 -10.83 12.55 14.89
C ILE A 17 -10.08 11.23 15.12
N ILE A 18 -10.16 10.65 16.30
CA ILE A 18 -9.56 9.36 16.63
C ILE A 18 -10.22 8.24 15.80
N SER A 19 -11.54 8.27 15.56
CA SER A 19 -12.23 7.29 14.74
C SER A 19 -11.83 7.37 13.27
N PHE A 20 -11.58 8.58 12.75
CA PHE A 20 -11.10 8.80 11.39
C PHE A 20 -9.65 8.34 11.24
N GLN A 21 -8.77 8.66 12.18
CA GLN A 21 -7.38 8.19 12.20
C GLN A 21 -7.30 6.66 12.34
N TRP A 22 -8.13 6.03 13.18
CA TRP A 22 -8.19 4.57 13.29
C TRP A 22 -8.74 3.89 12.04
N LYS A 23 -9.68 4.49 11.32
CA LYS A 23 -10.15 3.99 10.01
C LYS A 23 -9.03 4.09 8.97
N TYR A 24 -8.28 5.19 8.94
CA TYR A 24 -7.16 5.38 8.01
C TYR A 24 -5.96 4.50 8.38
N PHE A 25 -5.65 4.39 9.67
CA PHE A 25 -4.62 3.47 10.17
C PHE A 25 -4.98 2.01 9.94
N ARG A 26 -6.26 1.62 10.10
CA ARG A 26 -6.77 0.30 9.72
C ARG A 26 -6.73 0.08 8.20
N PHE A 27 -7.07 1.08 7.40
CA PHE A 27 -6.98 0.99 5.95
C PHE A 27 -5.52 0.82 5.48
N LEU A 28 -4.57 1.55 6.07
CA LEU A 28 -3.13 1.40 5.78
C LEU A 28 -2.49 0.17 6.45
N SER A 29 -3.05 -0.34 7.55
CA SER A 29 -2.58 -1.57 8.19
C SER A 29 -3.17 -2.83 7.55
N TRP A 30 -4.36 -2.72 6.95
CA TRP A 30 -5.02 -3.80 6.21
C TRP A 30 -4.51 -3.94 4.77
N THR A 31 -3.86 -2.92 4.27
CA THR A 31 -3.09 -3.02 3.05
C THR A 31 -1.67 -3.55 3.40
N ASN A 32 -1.57 -4.84 3.70
CA ASN A 32 -0.67 -5.68 2.93
C ASN A 32 -1.10 -5.46 1.48
N TRP A 33 -0.74 -4.32 0.95
CA TRP A 33 -1.19 -3.86 -0.35
C TRP A 33 -0.61 -4.76 -1.41
N ASN A 34 -1.35 -5.83 -1.70
CA ASN A 34 -1.13 -6.66 -2.86
C ASN A 34 -2.46 -6.80 -3.60
N PRO A 35 -2.76 -5.85 -4.48
CA PRO A 35 -3.97 -5.89 -5.29
C PRO A 35 -4.05 -7.12 -6.20
N SER A 36 -2.93 -7.75 -6.52
CA SER A 36 -2.88 -8.92 -7.40
C SER A 36 -3.36 -10.20 -6.74
N ILE A 37 -3.20 -10.35 -5.41
CA ILE A 37 -3.59 -11.57 -4.69
C ILE A 37 -5.08 -11.60 -4.38
N GLU A 38 -5.71 -10.48 -4.02
CA GLU A 38 -7.15 -10.48 -3.76
C GLU A 38 -7.98 -10.86 -4.99
N LEU A 39 -7.61 -10.39 -6.18
CA LEU A 39 -8.29 -10.78 -7.42
C LEU A 39 -8.10 -12.27 -7.77
N PHE A 40 -6.95 -12.85 -7.45
CA PHE A 40 -6.70 -14.27 -7.68
C PHE A 40 -7.46 -15.15 -6.66
N THR A 41 -7.50 -14.72 -5.39
CA THR A 41 -8.19 -15.46 -4.32
C THR A 41 -9.72 -15.40 -4.50
N ILE A 42 -10.27 -14.24 -4.86
CA ILE A 42 -11.71 -14.08 -5.12
C ILE A 42 -12.14 -14.84 -6.38
N LYS A 43 -11.34 -14.84 -7.44
CA LYS A 43 -11.64 -15.65 -8.63
C LYS A 43 -11.49 -17.15 -8.38
N ALA A 44 -10.47 -17.58 -7.64
CA ALA A 44 -10.28 -18.98 -7.29
C ALA A 44 -11.35 -19.50 -6.33
N SER A 45 -11.75 -18.74 -5.32
CA SER A 45 -12.82 -19.11 -4.39
C SER A 45 -14.20 -19.10 -5.06
N LYS A 46 -14.50 -18.19 -5.98
CA LYS A 46 -15.73 -18.23 -6.78
C LYS A 46 -15.75 -19.41 -7.75
N MET A 47 -14.63 -19.79 -8.35
CA MET A 47 -14.56 -20.99 -9.18
C MET A 47 -14.71 -22.29 -8.39
N LEU A 48 -14.18 -22.36 -7.17
CA LEU A 48 -14.36 -23.51 -6.27
C LEU A 48 -15.79 -23.63 -5.75
N TRP A 49 -16.46 -22.50 -5.50
CA TRP A 49 -17.85 -22.49 -5.01
C TRP A 49 -18.86 -22.85 -6.11
N LEU A 50 -18.61 -22.47 -7.36
CA LEU A 50 -19.43 -22.86 -8.52
C LEU A 50 -19.25 -24.34 -8.91
N GLY A 51 -18.15 -24.99 -8.49
CA GLY A 51 -17.91 -26.41 -8.73
C GLY A 51 -18.65 -27.37 -7.79
N GLN A 52 -19.21 -26.87 -6.67
CA GLN A 52 -19.89 -27.70 -5.68
C GLN A 52 -21.41 -27.93 -5.98
N THR A 53 -21.98 -27.30 -6.98
CA THR A 53 -23.42 -27.34 -7.25
C THR A 53 -23.85 -28.30 -8.36
N SER A 54 -22.96 -29.11 -8.94
CA SER A 54 -23.37 -30.13 -9.90
C SER A 54 -22.70 -31.49 -9.67
N ASN A 55 -23.47 -32.43 -9.19
CA ASN A 55 -23.10 -33.84 -8.97
C ASN A 55 -22.84 -34.66 -10.27
N SER A 56 -22.43 -34.03 -11.38
CA SER A 56 -22.25 -34.69 -12.66
C SER A 56 -21.03 -34.20 -13.48
N MET A 57 -19.92 -33.80 -12.84
CA MET A 57 -18.71 -33.50 -13.59
C MET A 57 -17.82 -34.73 -13.77
N CYS A 58 -17.61 -35.10 -15.03
CA CYS A 58 -16.76 -36.18 -15.48
C CYS A 58 -15.34 -36.07 -14.89
N PRO A 59 -14.78 -37.10 -14.21
CA PRO A 59 -13.48 -37.04 -13.55
C PRO A 59 -12.31 -36.68 -14.48
N ARG A 60 -12.48 -36.85 -15.80
CA ARG A 60 -11.48 -36.47 -16.80
C ARG A 60 -11.33 -34.93 -16.98
N LEU A 61 -12.36 -34.13 -16.65
CA LEU A 61 -12.27 -32.67 -16.76
C LEU A 61 -11.52 -32.06 -15.56
N THR A 62 -11.71 -32.63 -14.37
CA THR A 62 -11.05 -32.16 -13.13
C THR A 62 -9.54 -32.38 -13.19
N ILE A 63 -9.08 -33.50 -13.77
CA ILE A 63 -7.63 -33.78 -13.95
C ILE A 63 -6.99 -32.79 -14.94
N ARG A 64 -7.70 -32.41 -16.01
CA ARG A 64 -7.18 -31.42 -16.99
C ARG A 64 -7.12 -30.01 -16.42
N PHE A 65 -8.02 -29.63 -15.51
CA PHE A 65 -7.97 -28.31 -14.85
C PHE A 65 -6.83 -28.22 -13.84
N VAL A 66 -6.63 -29.25 -13.02
CA VAL A 66 -5.51 -29.29 -12.05
C VAL A 66 -4.17 -29.33 -12.76
N THR A 67 -4.05 -30.10 -13.85
CA THR A 67 -2.82 -30.11 -14.69
C THR A 67 -2.59 -28.79 -15.40
N GLY A 68 -3.64 -28.06 -15.80
CA GLY A 68 -3.52 -26.71 -16.37
C GLY A 68 -3.00 -25.68 -15.38
N ILE A 69 -3.50 -25.71 -14.15
CA ILE A 69 -3.07 -24.79 -13.08
C ILE A 69 -1.62 -25.11 -12.65
N VAL A 70 -1.26 -26.38 -12.52
CA VAL A 70 0.09 -26.81 -12.21
C VAL A 70 1.06 -26.46 -13.35
N ALA A 71 0.64 -26.57 -14.61
CA ALA A 71 1.45 -26.16 -15.76
C ALA A 71 1.66 -24.64 -15.84
N VAL A 72 0.68 -23.82 -15.48
CA VAL A 72 0.81 -22.35 -15.41
C VAL A 72 1.72 -21.94 -14.25
N LEU A 73 1.61 -22.60 -13.09
CA LEU A 73 2.49 -22.37 -11.95
C LEU A 73 3.92 -22.88 -12.23
N ALA A 74 4.07 -24.02 -12.93
CA ALA A 74 5.36 -24.52 -13.38
C ALA A 74 5.99 -23.62 -14.46
N ALA A 75 5.20 -23.08 -15.40
CA ALA A 75 5.69 -22.14 -16.41
C ALA A 75 6.13 -20.80 -15.79
N ALA A 76 5.41 -20.30 -14.78
CA ALA A 76 5.82 -19.13 -14.01
C ALA A 76 7.10 -19.39 -13.19
N ALA A 77 7.27 -20.60 -12.65
CA ALA A 77 8.49 -21.01 -11.97
C ALA A 77 9.67 -21.23 -12.95
N PHE A 78 9.39 -21.68 -14.19
CA PHE A 78 10.40 -21.90 -15.20
C PHE A 78 10.86 -20.61 -15.89
N GLN A 79 10.00 -19.60 -15.99
CA GLN A 79 10.39 -18.27 -16.45
C GLN A 79 11.35 -17.58 -15.49
N GLY A 80 11.25 -17.85 -14.17
CA GLY A 80 12.19 -17.34 -13.17
C GLY A 80 13.62 -17.90 -13.29
N SER A 81 13.84 -19.01 -14.01
CA SER A 81 15.19 -19.58 -14.22
C SER A 81 15.88 -19.11 -15.50
N LEU A 82 15.14 -18.42 -16.38
CA LEU A 82 15.68 -17.79 -17.61
C LEU A 82 16.12 -16.33 -17.39
N TRP A 83 15.82 -15.77 -16.23
CA TRP A 83 16.22 -14.41 -15.84
C TRP A 83 17.62 -14.52 -15.24
N GLY A 84 18.58 -14.01 -15.95
CA GLY A 84 19.98 -14.01 -15.53
C GLY A 84 20.14 -13.34 -14.16
N ALA A 85 21.24 -13.62 -13.49
CA ALA A 85 21.62 -13.19 -12.13
C ALA A 85 21.59 -11.65 -11.86
N GLY A 86 20.72 -10.91 -12.52
CA GLY A 86 20.67 -9.45 -12.59
C GLY A 86 19.52 -8.77 -11.89
N ASP A 87 18.39 -9.43 -11.60
CA ASP A 87 17.20 -8.69 -11.17
C ASP A 87 16.66 -9.13 -9.80
N TRP A 88 17.51 -9.03 -8.80
CA TRP A 88 17.13 -9.14 -7.38
C TRP A 88 15.98 -8.19 -7.01
N GLU A 89 15.91 -6.98 -7.58
CA GLU A 89 14.86 -6.01 -7.23
C GLU A 89 13.47 -6.54 -7.61
N GLU A 90 13.35 -7.21 -8.76
CA GLU A 90 12.11 -7.91 -9.14
C GLU A 90 11.80 -9.09 -8.20
N GLU A 91 12.80 -9.88 -7.83
CA GLU A 91 12.58 -11.00 -6.91
C GLU A 91 12.22 -10.52 -5.50
N ALA A 92 12.86 -9.47 -5.00
CA ALA A 92 12.52 -8.84 -3.73
C ALA A 92 11.11 -8.24 -3.75
N LEU A 93 10.70 -7.64 -4.87
CA LEU A 93 9.35 -7.12 -5.06
C LEU A 93 8.31 -8.26 -5.09
N LEU A 94 8.60 -9.36 -5.78
CA LEU A 94 7.74 -10.54 -5.79
C LEU A 94 7.57 -11.13 -4.39
N LEU A 95 8.64 -11.26 -3.63
CA LEU A 95 8.60 -11.74 -2.25
C LEU A 95 7.86 -10.78 -1.33
N TYR A 96 8.06 -9.48 -1.48
CA TYR A 96 7.34 -8.46 -0.74
C TYR A 96 5.83 -8.52 -1.03
N ASN A 97 5.46 -8.69 -2.30
CA ASN A 97 4.07 -8.72 -2.75
C ASN A 97 3.38 -10.06 -2.52
N SER A 98 4.11 -11.16 -2.35
CA SER A 98 3.51 -12.48 -2.22
C SER A 98 2.61 -12.58 -0.98
N GLY A 99 3.05 -12.02 0.15
CA GLY A 99 2.32 -12.05 1.42
C GLY A 99 1.94 -13.47 1.91
N SER A 100 2.37 -14.51 1.16
CA SER A 100 2.01 -15.91 1.38
C SER A 100 3.20 -16.67 1.94
N PRO A 101 3.04 -17.33 3.13
CA PRO A 101 4.08 -18.18 3.69
C PRO A 101 4.49 -19.32 2.75
N GLU A 102 3.52 -19.88 2.02
CA GLU A 102 3.73 -21.02 1.13
C GLU A 102 4.60 -20.63 -0.08
N ILE A 103 4.34 -19.46 -0.67
CA ILE A 103 5.15 -18.95 -1.79
C ILE A 103 6.56 -18.63 -1.32
N ASN A 104 6.72 -18.02 -0.15
CA ASN A 104 8.01 -17.71 0.43
C ASN A 104 8.81 -19.00 0.75
N ASP A 105 8.16 -20.04 1.28
CA ASP A 105 8.80 -21.34 1.53
C ASP A 105 9.21 -22.03 0.21
N LEU A 106 8.37 -21.99 -0.82
CA LEU A 106 8.70 -22.52 -2.14
C LEU A 106 9.93 -21.81 -2.73
N ARG A 107 9.99 -20.48 -2.65
CA ARG A 107 11.15 -19.69 -3.09
C ARG A 107 12.40 -20.03 -2.29
N ALA A 108 12.29 -20.16 -0.97
CA ALA A 108 13.41 -20.58 -0.12
C ALA A 108 14.01 -21.93 -0.54
N ARG A 109 13.18 -22.85 -1.02
CA ARG A 109 13.64 -24.17 -1.51
C ARG A 109 14.21 -24.14 -2.91
N SER A 110 13.76 -23.25 -3.77
CA SER A 110 14.10 -23.20 -5.19
C SER A 110 15.35 -22.40 -5.52
N THR A 111 15.76 -21.45 -4.65
CA THR A 111 16.95 -20.63 -4.89
C THR A 111 18.25 -21.33 -4.49
N GLY A 112 19.31 -21.15 -5.29
CA GLY A 112 20.69 -21.57 -4.95
C GLY A 112 21.43 -20.62 -4.00
N ASN A 113 20.88 -19.42 -3.75
CA ASN A 113 21.49 -18.39 -2.91
C ASN A 113 21.07 -18.56 -1.44
N GLU A 114 22.01 -18.91 -0.56
CA GLU A 114 21.74 -19.17 0.85
C GLU A 114 21.18 -17.93 1.59
N ARG A 115 21.67 -16.72 1.27
CA ARG A 115 21.13 -15.49 1.87
C ARG A 115 19.67 -15.27 1.47
N LEU A 116 19.34 -15.52 0.21
CA LEU A 116 17.97 -15.41 -0.28
C LEU A 116 17.05 -16.47 0.33
N LYS A 117 17.56 -17.68 0.57
CA LYS A 117 16.82 -18.73 1.31
C LYS A 117 16.45 -18.27 2.72
N LEU A 118 17.43 -17.73 3.46
CA LEU A 118 17.19 -17.21 4.79
C LEU A 118 16.19 -16.07 4.78
N TYR A 119 16.33 -15.13 3.85
CA TYR A 119 15.41 -14.03 3.67
C TYR A 119 13.97 -14.50 3.37
N ALA A 120 13.80 -15.42 2.43
CA ALA A 120 12.49 -15.97 2.09
C ALA A 120 11.87 -16.74 3.28
N ARG A 121 12.67 -17.46 4.08
CA ARG A 121 12.19 -18.11 5.31
C ARG A 121 11.74 -17.12 6.35
N ALA A 122 12.50 -16.05 6.59
CA ALA A 122 12.12 -14.98 7.51
C ALA A 122 10.79 -14.32 7.09
N LEU A 123 10.59 -14.05 5.79
CA LEU A 123 9.31 -13.58 5.27
C LEU A 123 8.19 -14.60 5.51
N GLY A 124 8.44 -15.88 5.29
CA GLY A 124 7.49 -16.94 5.56
C GLY A 124 7.06 -16.94 7.04
N GLN A 125 8.00 -16.85 7.96
CA GLN A 125 7.72 -16.77 9.40
C GLN A 125 6.89 -15.53 9.75
N LEU A 126 7.23 -14.38 9.18
CA LEU A 126 6.53 -13.12 9.43
C LEU A 126 5.06 -13.15 8.96
N HIS A 127 4.76 -13.91 7.90
CA HIS A 127 3.41 -13.97 7.32
C HIS A 127 2.56 -15.16 7.77
N VAL A 128 3.06 -16.01 8.67
CA VAL A 128 2.27 -17.14 9.24
C VAL A 128 1.03 -16.61 9.94
N GLN A 129 -0.12 -17.23 9.65
CA GLN A 129 -1.39 -16.91 10.30
C GLN A 129 -1.77 -17.97 11.36
N PRO A 130 -2.34 -17.58 12.51
CA PRO A 130 -2.51 -16.17 12.94
C PRO A 130 -1.18 -15.50 13.22
N MET A 131 -1.09 -14.21 12.92
CA MET A 131 0.12 -13.43 13.24
C MET A 131 0.33 -13.42 14.77
N ARG A 132 1.51 -13.85 15.19
CA ARG A 132 1.94 -13.86 16.60
C ARG A 132 3.26 -13.13 16.72
N GLU A 133 3.45 -12.45 17.84
CA GLU A 133 4.69 -11.74 18.13
C GLU A 133 5.91 -12.69 18.11
N GLU A 134 5.75 -13.92 18.57
CA GLU A 134 6.81 -14.95 18.56
C GLU A 134 7.33 -15.21 17.13
N ASN A 135 6.45 -15.31 16.13
CA ASN A 135 6.84 -15.51 14.75
C ASN A 135 7.57 -14.26 14.19
N ALA A 136 7.13 -13.08 14.59
CA ALA A 136 7.78 -11.83 14.21
C ALA A 136 9.18 -11.71 14.83
N LEU A 137 9.36 -12.13 16.08
CA LEU A 137 10.66 -12.14 16.74
C LEU A 137 11.63 -13.13 16.09
N LEU A 138 11.18 -14.35 15.73
CA LEU A 138 12.00 -15.31 14.98
C LEU A 138 12.41 -14.76 13.60
N ALA A 139 11.51 -14.11 12.90
CA ALA A 139 11.83 -13.46 11.64
C ALA A 139 12.84 -12.31 11.86
N LYS A 140 12.67 -11.54 12.93
CA LYS A 140 13.57 -10.44 13.31
C LYS A 140 14.99 -10.93 13.51
N GLU A 141 15.22 -11.99 14.27
CA GLU A 141 16.55 -12.58 14.49
C GLU A 141 17.22 -12.94 13.15
N THR A 142 16.46 -13.51 12.20
CA THR A 142 17.00 -13.86 10.90
C THR A 142 17.34 -12.61 10.07
N PHE A 143 16.49 -11.56 10.10
CA PHE A 143 16.78 -10.31 9.41
C PHE A 143 17.97 -9.57 10.03
N ASP A 144 18.14 -9.60 11.35
CA ASP A 144 19.32 -9.03 12.04
C ASP A 144 20.61 -9.69 11.52
N ILE A 145 20.67 -11.04 11.47
CA ILE A 145 21.81 -11.79 10.93
C ILE A 145 22.12 -11.41 9.48
N LEU A 146 21.07 -11.31 8.65
CA LEU A 146 21.21 -10.95 7.25
C LEU A 146 21.73 -9.52 7.06
N PHE A 147 21.24 -8.58 7.84
CA PHE A 147 21.68 -7.18 7.81
C PHE A 147 23.12 -7.04 8.29
N GLU A 148 23.47 -7.61 9.45
CA GLU A 148 24.81 -7.54 10.03
C GLU A 148 25.88 -8.20 9.14
N SER A 149 25.54 -9.29 8.47
CA SER A 149 26.49 -10.00 7.60
C SER A 149 26.87 -9.22 6.34
N ASN A 150 25.95 -8.44 5.77
CA ASN A 150 26.22 -7.51 4.66
C ASN A 150 25.07 -6.49 4.51
N PRO A 151 25.18 -5.29 5.07
CA PRO A 151 24.15 -4.28 5.01
C PRO A 151 24.00 -3.64 3.62
N ASN A 152 25.03 -3.73 2.77
CA ASN A 152 25.11 -2.99 1.51
C ASN A 152 24.58 -3.78 0.30
N ASP A 153 24.27 -5.06 0.46
CA ASP A 153 23.60 -5.80 -0.61
C ASP A 153 22.07 -5.65 -0.50
N GLN A 154 21.38 -6.13 -1.51
CA GLN A 154 19.93 -6.01 -1.60
C GLN A 154 19.19 -6.80 -0.51
N VAL A 155 19.74 -7.94 -0.04
CA VAL A 155 19.19 -8.70 1.08
C VAL A 155 19.34 -7.92 2.37
N GLY A 156 20.50 -7.27 2.58
CA GLY A 156 20.73 -6.41 3.75
C GLY A 156 19.78 -5.22 3.77
N MET A 157 19.62 -4.49 2.65
CA MET A 157 18.65 -3.40 2.54
C MET A 157 17.21 -3.84 2.86
N ALA A 158 16.78 -4.96 2.26
CA ALA A 158 15.48 -5.52 2.52
C ALA A 158 15.32 -5.92 3.99
N SER A 159 16.34 -6.54 4.58
CA SER A 159 16.36 -6.93 5.99
C SER A 159 16.23 -5.72 6.91
N ALA A 160 16.97 -4.63 6.65
CA ALA A 160 16.83 -3.38 7.40
C ALA A 160 15.40 -2.85 7.38
N TYR A 161 14.75 -2.88 6.20
CA TYR A 161 13.35 -2.46 6.07
C TYR A 161 12.41 -3.36 6.90
N TYR A 162 12.58 -4.69 6.85
CA TYR A 162 11.72 -5.59 7.61
C TYR A 162 11.97 -5.50 9.12
N LEU A 163 13.18 -5.24 9.56
CA LEU A 163 13.47 -4.94 10.97
C LEU A 163 12.70 -3.72 11.47
N ALA A 164 12.74 -2.62 10.71
CA ALA A 164 11.94 -1.44 11.02
C ALA A 164 10.43 -1.73 10.99
N ARG A 165 9.96 -2.52 10.01
CA ARG A 165 8.56 -2.91 9.88
C ARG A 165 8.08 -3.79 11.03
N ILE A 166 8.89 -4.77 11.48
CA ILE A 166 8.56 -5.62 12.62
C ILE A 166 8.40 -4.76 13.87
N ASN A 167 9.37 -3.92 14.17
CA ASN A 167 9.30 -3.00 15.31
C ASN A 167 8.08 -2.05 15.23
N HIS A 168 7.64 -1.69 14.01
CA HIS A 168 6.51 -0.79 13.82
C HIS A 168 5.14 -1.48 13.94
N LYS A 169 5.01 -2.73 13.45
CA LYS A 169 3.69 -3.33 13.17
C LYS A 169 3.43 -4.66 13.87
N HIS A 170 4.48 -5.31 14.37
CA HIS A 170 4.36 -6.68 14.86
C HIS A 170 4.75 -6.85 16.33
N LEU A 171 5.19 -5.77 16.99
CA LEU A 171 5.41 -5.74 18.44
C LEU A 171 4.21 -5.08 19.12
N ASP A 172 3.88 -5.56 20.31
CA ASP A 172 2.76 -5.07 21.12
C ASP A 172 2.94 -3.60 21.53
N GLN A 173 4.18 -3.17 21.75
CA GLN A 173 4.54 -1.81 22.15
C GLN A 173 5.64 -1.26 21.24
N PRO A 174 5.27 -0.66 20.07
CA PRO A 174 6.25 -0.10 19.16
C PRO A 174 6.87 1.19 19.73
N ASP A 175 8.20 1.26 19.72
CA ASP A 175 8.92 2.52 19.92
C ASP A 175 8.88 3.32 18.60
N LEU A 176 7.92 4.24 18.49
CA LEU A 176 7.71 5.01 17.26
C LEU A 176 8.87 5.94 16.93
N GLU A 177 9.63 6.41 17.93
CA GLU A 177 10.81 7.25 17.69
C GLU A 177 11.97 6.43 17.08
N ALA A 178 12.23 5.23 17.63
CA ALA A 178 13.20 4.31 17.06
C ALA A 178 12.78 3.85 15.66
N VAL A 179 11.50 3.54 15.45
CA VAL A 179 10.95 3.16 14.13
C VAL A 179 11.09 4.27 13.12
N ARG A 180 10.77 5.51 13.49
CA ARG A 180 10.92 6.70 12.66
C ARG A 180 12.38 6.89 12.22
N SER A 181 13.29 6.81 13.19
CA SER A 181 14.73 6.92 12.94
C SER A 181 15.25 5.81 12.03
N ALA A 182 14.77 4.57 12.19
CA ALA A 182 15.14 3.44 11.35
C ALA A 182 14.68 3.63 9.90
N TYR A 183 13.42 4.02 9.65
CA TYR A 183 12.95 4.28 8.29
C TYR A 183 13.70 5.44 7.62
N ARG A 184 13.98 6.50 8.38
CA ARG A 184 14.78 7.62 7.88
C ARG A 184 16.19 7.18 7.50
N TYR A 185 16.85 6.40 8.34
CA TYR A 185 18.17 5.84 8.06
C TYR A 185 18.17 5.01 6.76
N ILE A 186 17.18 4.14 6.57
CA ILE A 186 17.07 3.30 5.37
C ILE A 186 16.92 4.16 4.11
N PHE A 187 16.04 5.16 4.15
CA PHE A 187 15.85 6.09 3.04
C PHE A 187 17.13 6.88 2.69
N GLU A 188 17.82 7.39 3.70
CA GLU A 188 19.04 8.17 3.51
C GLU A 188 20.22 7.30 3.04
N SER A 189 20.29 6.04 3.51
CA SER A 189 21.36 5.10 3.15
C SER A 189 21.18 4.47 1.77
N TYR A 190 19.94 4.28 1.33
CA TYR A 190 19.61 3.56 0.09
C TYR A 190 18.69 4.40 -0.83
N PRO A 191 19.11 5.61 -1.23
CA PRO A 191 18.28 6.47 -2.09
C PRO A 191 18.06 5.79 -3.45
N SER A 192 16.90 6.03 -4.05
CA SER A 192 16.50 5.47 -5.35
C SER A 192 16.50 3.94 -5.43
N ARG A 193 16.42 3.27 -4.28
CA ARG A 193 16.21 1.83 -4.17
C ARG A 193 14.80 1.54 -3.67
N PHE A 194 14.22 0.42 -4.09
CA PHE A 194 12.85 0.07 -3.74
C PHE A 194 12.58 0.14 -2.23
N PHE A 195 13.39 -0.53 -1.40
CA PHE A 195 13.20 -0.50 0.06
C PHE A 195 13.56 0.85 0.68
N GLY A 196 14.46 1.61 0.08
CA GLY A 196 14.75 2.99 0.50
C GLY A 196 13.55 3.91 0.29
N GLU A 197 12.98 3.93 -0.91
CA GLU A 197 11.81 4.76 -1.21
C GLU A 197 10.55 4.27 -0.46
N LEU A 198 10.38 2.95 -0.29
CA LEU A 198 9.32 2.38 0.54
C LEU A 198 9.45 2.80 2.01
N ALA A 199 10.68 2.82 2.54
CA ALA A 199 10.96 3.32 3.90
C ALA A 199 10.63 4.81 4.02
N PHE A 200 10.91 5.61 2.98
CA PHE A 200 10.50 7.01 2.96
C PHE A 200 8.98 7.17 3.08
N VAL A 201 8.20 6.38 2.33
CA VAL A 201 6.73 6.43 2.43
C VAL A 201 6.25 6.08 3.84
N LYS A 202 6.92 5.13 4.53
CA LYS A 202 6.59 4.80 5.93
C LYS A 202 6.99 5.91 6.89
N TYR A 203 8.17 6.48 6.73
CA TYR A 203 8.64 7.64 7.48
C TYR A 203 7.69 8.83 7.32
N LEU A 204 7.32 9.16 6.08
CA LEU A 204 6.34 10.20 5.73
C LEU A 204 5.04 10.05 6.52
N LEU A 205 4.45 8.84 6.53
CA LEU A 205 3.19 8.60 7.24
C LEU A 205 3.33 8.80 8.76
N ILE A 206 4.44 8.35 9.34
CA ILE A 206 4.71 8.57 10.77
C ILE A 206 4.84 10.08 11.06
N GLU A 207 5.58 10.82 10.25
CA GLU A 207 5.76 12.26 10.43
C GLU A 207 4.48 13.05 10.23
N LEU A 208 3.69 12.74 9.20
CA LEU A 208 2.43 13.44 8.93
C LEU A 208 1.45 13.32 10.09
N TYR A 209 1.38 12.14 10.71
CA TYR A 209 0.40 11.83 11.76
C TYR A 209 0.99 11.74 13.17
N ASN A 210 2.19 12.30 13.37
CA ASN A 210 2.82 12.37 14.69
C ASN A 210 2.13 13.43 15.56
N GLU A 211 1.26 12.98 16.48
CA GLU A 211 0.54 13.85 17.41
C GLU A 211 1.43 14.44 18.51
N GLU A 212 2.54 13.77 18.83
CA GLU A 212 3.50 14.22 19.86
C GLU A 212 4.48 15.28 19.34
N SER A 213 4.45 15.57 18.05
CA SER A 213 5.35 16.53 17.44
C SER A 213 5.07 17.95 17.92
N THR A 214 6.10 18.66 18.33
CA THR A 214 6.05 20.09 18.67
C THR A 214 5.96 20.99 17.42
N GLN A 215 6.23 20.45 16.24
CA GLN A 215 6.12 21.19 14.98
C GLN A 215 4.68 21.25 14.49
N SER A 216 4.30 22.39 13.91
CA SER A 216 3.01 22.50 13.22
C SER A 216 2.92 21.51 12.05
N VAL A 217 1.71 21.02 11.78
CA VAL A 217 1.47 20.13 10.63
C VAL A 217 1.95 20.74 9.33
N SER A 218 1.71 22.02 9.11
CA SER A 218 2.17 22.73 7.90
C SER A 218 3.71 22.71 7.73
N ASN A 219 4.45 22.86 8.83
CA ASN A 219 5.91 22.80 8.79
C ASN A 219 6.39 21.37 8.51
N ARG A 220 5.75 20.36 9.09
CA ARG A 220 6.06 18.95 8.81
C ARG A 220 5.83 18.62 7.35
N ILE A 221 4.68 19.01 6.79
CA ILE A 221 4.37 18.81 5.37
C ILE A 221 5.44 19.49 4.50
N ALA A 222 5.75 20.75 4.75
CA ALA A 222 6.76 21.48 3.97
C ALA A 222 8.15 20.80 4.00
N SER A 223 8.56 20.28 5.15
CA SER A 223 9.81 19.50 5.26
C SER A 223 9.79 18.20 4.46
N LEU A 224 8.63 17.54 4.39
CA LEU A 224 8.45 16.29 3.66
C LEU A 224 8.33 16.52 2.14
N GLU A 225 7.74 17.64 1.71
CA GLU A 225 7.70 18.07 0.31
C GLU A 225 9.11 18.21 -0.28
N MET A 226 10.05 18.76 0.47
CA MET A 226 11.45 18.87 0.04
C MET A 226 12.15 17.52 -0.16
N LEU A 227 11.68 16.47 0.47
CA LEU A 227 12.24 15.12 0.34
C LEU A 227 11.55 14.30 -0.77
N GLY A 228 10.30 14.60 -1.08
CA GLY A 228 9.50 13.89 -2.07
C GLY A 228 10.08 13.91 -3.48
N ASP A 229 10.76 15.00 -3.84
CA ASP A 229 11.42 15.18 -5.14
C ASP A 229 12.56 14.16 -5.41
N LYS A 230 12.99 13.43 -4.37
CA LYS A 230 14.04 12.41 -4.49
C LYS A 230 13.50 11.04 -4.90
N LEU A 231 12.18 10.87 -4.93
CA LEU A 231 11.56 9.61 -5.33
C LEU A 231 11.66 9.40 -6.83
N THR A 232 11.90 8.17 -7.24
CA THR A 232 12.08 7.78 -8.65
C THR A 232 11.09 6.69 -9.08
N ILE A 233 10.57 5.91 -8.14
CA ILE A 233 9.67 4.79 -8.41
C ILE A 233 8.22 5.30 -8.49
N PRO A 234 7.51 5.12 -9.62
CA PRO A 234 6.17 5.66 -9.83
C PRO A 234 5.17 5.33 -8.71
N ASP A 235 5.17 4.10 -8.21
CA ASP A 235 4.28 3.69 -7.11
C ASP A 235 4.59 4.42 -5.80
N MET A 236 5.86 4.72 -5.52
CA MET A 236 6.27 5.46 -4.34
C MET A 236 5.94 6.96 -4.50
N ILE A 237 6.14 7.52 -5.69
CA ILE A 237 5.72 8.89 -6.02
C ILE A 237 4.21 9.02 -5.84
N ARG A 238 3.42 8.07 -6.36
CA ARG A 238 1.96 8.06 -6.20
C ARG A 238 1.57 7.99 -4.71
N ALA A 239 2.18 7.08 -3.94
CA ALA A 239 1.91 6.92 -2.51
C ALA A 239 2.24 8.19 -1.72
N TYR A 240 3.37 8.83 -2.03
CA TYR A 240 3.78 10.10 -1.46
C TYR A 240 2.75 11.21 -1.73
N HIS A 241 2.43 11.46 -2.99
CA HIS A 241 1.49 12.51 -3.35
C HIS A 241 0.10 12.27 -2.76
N ARG A 242 -0.35 11.03 -2.72
CA ARG A 242 -1.61 10.68 -2.07
C ARG A 242 -1.57 11.01 -0.58
N ALA A 243 -0.54 10.57 0.14
CA ALA A 243 -0.43 10.80 1.59
C ALA A 243 -0.37 12.30 1.94
N VAL A 244 0.39 13.09 1.17
CA VAL A 244 0.47 14.54 1.39
C VAL A 244 -0.85 15.23 1.05
N GLY A 245 -1.48 14.87 -0.06
CA GLY A 245 -2.78 15.42 -0.46
C GLY A 245 -3.88 15.11 0.58
N ASP A 246 -3.93 13.87 1.04
CA ASP A 246 -4.84 13.44 2.10
C ASP A 246 -4.58 14.18 3.43
N ALA A 247 -3.31 14.47 3.76
CA ALA A 247 -2.97 15.27 4.93
C ALA A 247 -3.45 16.73 4.80
N TYR A 248 -3.30 17.36 3.63
CA TYR A 248 -3.86 18.70 3.40
C TYR A 248 -5.36 18.76 3.59
N LEU A 249 -6.09 17.70 3.21
CA LEU A 249 -7.55 17.59 3.43
C LEU A 249 -7.88 17.29 4.89
N GLY A 250 -7.24 16.28 5.47
CA GLY A 250 -7.53 15.80 6.82
C GLY A 250 -7.26 16.83 7.91
N TYR A 251 -6.27 17.71 7.69
CA TYR A 251 -5.96 18.83 8.57
C TYR A 251 -6.59 20.16 8.12
N GLU A 252 -7.47 20.15 7.13
CA GLU A 252 -8.21 21.31 6.61
C GLU A 252 -7.30 22.50 6.22
N LEU A 253 -6.10 22.24 5.70
CA LEU A 253 -5.10 23.29 5.43
C LEU A 253 -5.35 23.99 4.10
N SER A 254 -5.40 23.25 2.98
CA SER A 254 -5.55 23.83 1.65
C SER A 254 -6.10 22.83 0.64
N LYS A 255 -7.35 23.03 0.21
CA LYS A 255 -7.97 22.24 -0.87
C LYS A 255 -7.19 22.34 -2.20
N LYS A 256 -6.62 23.52 -2.50
CA LYS A 256 -5.82 23.70 -3.71
C LYS A 256 -4.56 22.85 -3.70
N LYS A 257 -3.78 22.88 -2.61
CA LYS A 257 -2.59 22.04 -2.48
C LYS A 257 -2.93 20.56 -2.42
N ALA A 258 -4.00 20.19 -1.71
CA ALA A 258 -4.52 18.83 -1.74
C ALA A 258 -4.79 18.36 -3.17
N TYR A 259 -5.49 19.17 -3.97
CA TYR A 259 -5.77 18.88 -5.37
C TYR A 259 -4.48 18.70 -6.18
N GLU A 260 -3.52 19.62 -6.06
CA GLU A 260 -2.25 19.54 -6.77
C GLU A 260 -1.55 18.20 -6.53
N HIS A 261 -1.47 17.75 -5.28
CA HIS A 261 -0.89 16.45 -4.92
C HIS A 261 -1.74 15.27 -5.39
N LEU A 262 -3.04 15.27 -5.09
CA LEU A 262 -3.92 14.15 -5.44
C LEU A 262 -4.08 13.97 -6.96
N LYS A 263 -4.02 15.07 -7.72
CA LYS A 263 -3.99 15.02 -9.17
C LYS A 263 -2.75 14.28 -9.69
N VAL A 264 -1.56 14.56 -9.18
CA VAL A 264 -0.34 13.83 -9.54
C VAL A 264 -0.48 12.34 -9.20
N ALA A 265 -0.99 12.02 -7.99
CA ALA A 265 -1.24 10.65 -7.60
C ALA A 265 -2.22 9.91 -8.52
N TYR A 266 -3.26 10.61 -9.01
CA TYR A 266 -4.24 10.08 -9.95
C TYR A 266 -3.66 9.88 -11.36
N GLU A 267 -2.83 10.80 -11.83
CA GLU A 267 -2.18 10.72 -13.15
C GLU A 267 -1.21 9.54 -13.26
N ILE A 268 -0.57 9.15 -12.16
CA ILE A 268 0.25 7.94 -12.08
C ILE A 268 -0.68 6.71 -11.99
N LYS A 269 -0.94 6.08 -13.13
CA LYS A 269 -1.88 4.96 -13.22
C LYS A 269 -1.44 3.77 -12.35
N SER A 270 -2.39 3.18 -11.64
CA SER A 270 -2.20 1.93 -10.90
C SER A 270 -2.40 0.73 -11.83
N SER A 271 -1.66 -0.34 -11.61
CA SER A 271 -1.91 -1.64 -12.23
C SER A 271 -3.27 -2.25 -11.81
N VAL A 272 -3.84 -1.77 -10.69
CA VAL A 272 -5.13 -2.21 -10.14
C VAL A 272 -6.02 -0.99 -9.93
N PRO A 273 -6.74 -0.54 -10.98
CA PRO A 273 -7.56 0.67 -10.93
C PRO A 273 -8.63 0.66 -9.83
N GLU A 274 -9.14 -0.53 -9.46
CA GLU A 274 -10.16 -0.70 -8.43
C GLU A 274 -9.70 -0.19 -7.06
N THR A 275 -8.39 -0.18 -6.80
CA THR A 275 -7.83 0.38 -5.55
C THR A 275 -7.77 1.90 -5.53
N GLN A 276 -8.06 2.55 -6.66
CA GLN A 276 -7.96 3.99 -6.83
C GLN A 276 -9.34 4.71 -6.87
N VAL A 277 -10.44 3.97 -6.66
CA VAL A 277 -11.81 4.53 -6.81
C VAL A 277 -12.05 5.72 -5.89
N GLU A 278 -11.59 5.69 -4.65
CA GLU A 278 -11.72 6.82 -3.72
C GLU A 278 -10.88 8.03 -4.16
N LEU A 279 -9.66 7.80 -4.64
CA LEU A 279 -8.82 8.86 -5.18
C LEU A 279 -9.50 9.53 -6.40
N MET A 280 -10.09 8.75 -7.30
CA MET A 280 -10.81 9.27 -8.45
C MET A 280 -11.96 10.18 -8.04
N LEU A 281 -12.77 9.79 -7.06
CA LEU A 281 -13.87 10.61 -6.55
C LEU A 281 -13.37 11.87 -5.84
N THR A 282 -12.32 11.76 -5.01
CA THR A 282 -11.74 12.91 -4.31
C THR A 282 -11.14 13.93 -5.29
N VAL A 283 -10.42 13.45 -6.32
CA VAL A 283 -9.88 14.32 -7.37
C VAL A 283 -11.00 15.01 -8.15
N ALA A 284 -12.06 14.27 -8.48
CA ALA A 284 -13.21 14.86 -9.18
C ALA A 284 -13.88 15.96 -8.33
N GLU A 285 -14.10 15.73 -7.04
CA GLU A 285 -14.69 16.72 -6.12
C GLU A 285 -13.83 17.98 -6.03
N LEU A 286 -12.54 17.84 -5.85
CA LEU A 286 -11.62 18.96 -5.76
C LEU A 286 -11.50 19.71 -7.10
N ALA A 287 -11.50 19.00 -8.22
CA ALA A 287 -11.48 19.59 -9.55
C ALA A 287 -12.77 20.40 -9.82
N GLU A 288 -13.93 19.89 -9.43
CA GLU A 288 -15.20 20.64 -9.49
C GLU A 288 -15.14 21.92 -8.64
N PHE A 289 -14.63 21.80 -7.40
CA PHE A 289 -14.48 22.96 -6.50
C PHE A 289 -13.58 24.05 -7.07
N LEU A 290 -12.53 23.65 -7.81
CA LEU A 290 -11.56 24.57 -8.43
C LEU A 290 -11.95 25.00 -9.85
N GLY A 291 -13.04 24.48 -10.41
CA GLY A 291 -13.50 24.81 -11.77
C GLY A 291 -12.78 24.04 -12.88
N GLU A 292 -12.00 23.02 -12.54
CA GLU A 292 -11.26 22.15 -13.48
C GLU A 292 -12.18 21.06 -14.05
N LYS A 293 -13.20 21.51 -14.82
CA LYS A 293 -14.30 20.68 -15.32
C LYS A 293 -13.84 19.42 -16.06
N ASP A 294 -12.86 19.54 -16.95
CA ASP A 294 -12.41 18.42 -17.78
C ASP A 294 -11.75 17.34 -16.95
N VAL A 295 -10.98 17.73 -15.93
CA VAL A 295 -10.34 16.79 -14.98
C VAL A 295 -11.39 16.09 -14.13
N ALA A 296 -12.42 16.82 -13.66
CA ALA A 296 -13.52 16.24 -12.90
C ALA A 296 -14.25 15.16 -13.72
N ILE A 297 -14.62 15.47 -14.98
CA ILE A 297 -15.29 14.52 -15.88
C ILE A 297 -14.41 13.29 -16.13
N ALA A 298 -13.11 13.48 -16.42
CA ALA A 298 -12.18 12.38 -16.67
C ALA A 298 -12.06 11.45 -15.45
N ALA A 299 -11.90 11.99 -14.25
CA ALA A 299 -11.81 11.21 -13.01
C ALA A 299 -13.11 10.43 -12.73
N LEU A 300 -14.29 11.04 -12.93
CA LEU A 300 -15.59 10.37 -12.79
C LEU A 300 -15.79 9.26 -13.82
N GLN A 301 -15.33 9.45 -15.06
CA GLN A 301 -15.37 8.42 -16.09
C GLN A 301 -14.44 7.24 -15.76
N ASP A 302 -13.26 7.50 -15.24
CA ASP A 302 -12.32 6.44 -14.80
C ASP A 302 -12.89 5.68 -13.60
N PHE A 303 -13.57 6.37 -12.66
CA PHE A 303 -14.33 5.71 -11.59
C PHE A 303 -15.38 4.73 -12.17
N LEU A 304 -16.17 5.16 -13.13
CA LEU A 304 -17.19 4.29 -13.75
C LEU A 304 -16.60 3.05 -14.43
N LYS A 305 -15.37 3.14 -14.96
CA LYS A 305 -14.66 1.99 -15.54
C LYS A 305 -14.12 1.03 -14.47
N ALA A 306 -13.56 1.59 -13.38
CA ALA A 306 -12.92 0.81 -12.33
C ALA A 306 -13.90 0.20 -11.32
N ALA A 307 -14.96 0.93 -10.97
CA ALA A 307 -15.88 0.61 -9.88
C ALA A 307 -17.11 -0.18 -10.37
N ASN A 308 -16.92 -1.35 -10.98
CA ASN A 308 -18.00 -2.21 -11.39
C ASN A 308 -18.75 -2.79 -10.17
N GLY A 309 -20.01 -2.35 -9.97
CA GLY A 309 -20.83 -2.77 -8.83
C GLY A 309 -20.82 -1.82 -7.64
N ASP A 310 -20.20 -0.65 -7.75
CA ASP A 310 -20.28 0.39 -6.72
C ASP A 310 -21.63 1.12 -6.79
N ASP A 311 -22.30 1.26 -5.64
CA ASP A 311 -23.64 1.85 -5.54
C ASP A 311 -23.67 3.34 -5.94
N ARG A 312 -22.53 4.04 -5.87
CA ARG A 312 -22.38 5.47 -6.23
C ARG A 312 -22.41 5.72 -7.75
N ARG A 313 -22.34 4.67 -8.59
CA ARG A 313 -22.29 4.82 -10.05
C ARG A 313 -23.43 5.66 -10.63
N GLY A 314 -24.66 5.50 -10.11
CA GLY A 314 -25.81 6.28 -10.56
C GLY A 314 -25.64 7.78 -10.32
N GLU A 315 -25.16 8.13 -9.13
CA GLU A 315 -24.86 9.53 -8.77
C GLU A 315 -23.75 10.11 -9.68
N VAL A 316 -22.69 9.35 -9.91
CA VAL A 316 -21.57 9.76 -10.76
C VAL A 316 -22.01 10.04 -12.19
N VAL A 317 -22.90 9.22 -12.76
CA VAL A 317 -23.47 9.49 -14.10
C VAL A 317 -24.24 10.82 -14.13
N LEU A 318 -25.04 11.11 -13.11
CA LEU A 318 -25.77 12.37 -13.00
C LEU A 318 -24.82 13.57 -12.85
N ARG A 319 -23.75 13.43 -12.06
CA ARG A 319 -22.72 14.49 -11.93
C ARG A 319 -22.04 14.79 -13.26
N ILE A 320 -21.65 13.79 -14.04
CA ILE A 320 -21.08 13.97 -15.38
C ILE A 320 -22.06 14.71 -16.29
N ALA A 321 -23.35 14.33 -16.30
CA ALA A 321 -24.37 15.00 -17.10
C ALA A 321 -24.54 16.49 -16.71
N ALA A 322 -24.57 16.77 -15.42
CA ALA A 322 -24.66 18.14 -14.90
C ALA A 322 -23.43 18.99 -15.26
N LEU A 323 -22.22 18.39 -15.21
CA LEU A 323 -21.00 19.07 -15.63
C LEU A 323 -21.02 19.40 -17.15
N ASN A 324 -21.50 18.49 -17.97
CA ASN A 324 -21.59 18.72 -19.44
C ASN A 324 -22.63 19.74 -19.83
N SER A 325 -23.62 20.05 -19.00
CA SER A 325 -24.67 21.01 -19.27
C SER A 325 -24.32 22.47 -18.92
N LYS A 326 -23.26 22.67 -18.15
CA LYS A 326 -22.68 23.98 -17.81
C LYS A 326 -21.60 24.40 -18.81
#